data_46a9ba3bd571144dfdcd454bad0a81d8
#
_entry.id   46a9ba3bd571144dfdcd454bad0a81d8
#
_cell.length_a   1.000
_cell.length_b   1.000
_cell.length_c   1.000
_cell.angle_alpha   90.00
_cell.angle_beta   90.00
_cell.angle_gamma   90.00
#
_symmetry.space_group_name_H-M   'P 1'
#
loop_
_entity.id
_entity.type
_entity.pdbx_description
1 polymer ?
#
loop_
_entity_poly.entity_id
_entity_poly.type
_entity_poly.pdbx_seq_one_letter_code
_entity_poly.pdbx_strand_id
1 'polypeptide(L)'
;MVEEIGPENVVHVVTDNGSNYKKACKELLSEVYEHIAWTPCLAHTVNLMLKDIARRPEHGVIIKQCKRISNWLHNHGQLNTMMRNAIGGELVKWNATRFGTNYMFLESIYRKRDRFMQWMASTEFQHSKWANTEDGRFTHASFASMEWWDALKYIIDTVQPIYKFLRFADQDKKPNICEVVMAYQTIKQELRSFFGTNVSTLKEYIQVVDERLGDVFIGTYVGPGKHVCSSIFKLY
;
A
#
# COMPACT_ATOMS: atom_id res chain seq x y z
N MET A 1 1.55 19.73 24.33
CA MET A 1 1.93 20.14 22.93
C MET A 1 1.03 21.28 22.43
N VAL A 2 -0.31 21.14 22.34
CA VAL A 2 -1.18 22.29 21.94
C VAL A 2 -1.07 23.43 22.95
N GLU A 3 -1.14 23.15 24.25
CA GLU A 3 -0.98 24.13 25.32
C GLU A 3 0.41 24.79 25.36
N GLU A 4 1.47 24.05 25.02
CA GLU A 4 2.85 24.54 24.98
C GLU A 4 3.09 25.52 23.82
N ILE A 5 2.39 25.29 22.68
CA ILE A 5 2.47 26.17 21.50
C ILE A 5 1.58 27.41 21.67
N GLY A 6 0.55 27.29 22.48
CA GLY A 6 -0.57 28.23 22.58
C GLY A 6 -1.69 27.84 21.62
N PRO A 7 -2.87 27.47 22.13
CA PRO A 7 -3.99 27.00 21.30
C PRO A 7 -4.37 27.95 20.17
N GLU A 8 -4.23 29.25 20.40
CA GLU A 8 -4.52 30.33 19.44
C GLU A 8 -3.59 30.30 18.22
N ASN A 9 -2.41 29.66 18.34
CA ASN A 9 -1.42 29.52 17.27
C ASN A 9 -1.58 28.21 16.48
N VAL A 10 -2.51 27.32 16.90
CA VAL A 10 -2.74 26.02 16.28
C VAL A 10 -4.07 26.02 15.56
N VAL A 11 -4.05 25.83 14.25
CA VAL A 11 -5.27 25.78 13.42
C VAL A 11 -5.62 24.36 12.97
N HIS A 12 -4.61 23.45 12.97
CA HIS A 12 -4.80 22.10 12.44
C HIS A 12 -3.81 21.12 13.08
N VAL A 13 -4.30 19.93 13.42
CA VAL A 13 -3.52 18.80 13.94
C VAL A 13 -3.64 17.63 12.99
N VAL A 14 -2.51 17.03 12.64
CA VAL A 14 -2.44 15.81 11.83
C VAL A 14 -1.80 14.71 12.65
N THR A 15 -2.45 13.56 12.76
CA THR A 15 -1.91 12.39 13.47
C THR A 15 -2.03 11.14 12.62
N ASP A 16 -1.42 10.03 13.04
CA ASP A 16 -1.76 8.74 12.45
C ASP A 16 -3.21 8.33 12.80
N ASN A 17 -3.67 7.22 12.20
CA ASN A 17 -5.03 6.73 12.40
C ASN A 17 -5.18 5.84 13.64
N GLY A 18 -4.26 5.91 14.61
CA GLY A 18 -4.33 5.17 15.86
C GLY A 18 -5.62 5.49 16.62
N SER A 19 -6.26 4.47 17.19
CA SER A 19 -7.53 4.62 17.91
C SER A 19 -7.42 5.63 19.06
N ASN A 20 -6.27 5.66 19.73
CA ASN A 20 -5.99 6.61 20.81
C ASN A 20 -5.97 8.05 20.33
N TYR A 21 -5.32 8.31 19.17
CA TYR A 21 -5.30 9.65 18.58
C TYR A 21 -6.67 10.07 18.07
N LYS A 22 -7.41 9.16 17.39
CA LYS A 22 -8.78 9.43 16.95
C LYS A 22 -9.68 9.83 18.12
N LYS A 23 -9.58 9.08 19.24
CA LYS A 23 -10.36 9.37 20.44
C LYS A 23 -9.95 10.71 21.07
N ALA A 24 -8.66 10.89 21.33
CA ALA A 24 -8.13 12.12 21.93
C ALA A 24 -8.47 13.38 21.09
N CYS A 25 -8.32 13.30 19.77
CA CYS A 25 -8.64 14.42 18.90
C CYS A 25 -10.14 14.70 18.83
N LYS A 26 -11.00 13.66 18.81
CA LYS A 26 -12.46 13.86 18.88
C LYS A 26 -12.89 14.51 20.20
N GLU A 27 -12.39 14.02 21.33
CA GLU A 27 -12.80 14.51 22.67
C GLU A 27 -12.17 15.88 22.98
N LEU A 28 -10.85 16.04 22.77
CA LEU A 28 -10.16 17.28 23.14
C LEU A 28 -10.38 18.42 22.13
N LEU A 29 -10.33 18.13 20.83
CA LEU A 29 -10.44 19.22 19.85
C LEU A 29 -11.88 19.67 19.66
N SER A 30 -12.87 18.75 19.69
CA SER A 30 -14.26 19.15 19.52
C SER A 30 -14.88 19.82 20.75
N GLU A 31 -14.39 19.51 21.96
CA GLU A 31 -14.96 19.99 23.22
C GLU A 31 -14.18 21.17 23.83
N VAL A 32 -12.86 21.19 23.64
CA VAL A 32 -11.98 22.19 24.28
C VAL A 32 -11.40 23.19 23.29
N TYR A 33 -11.13 22.77 22.07
CA TYR A 33 -10.47 23.59 21.04
C TYR A 33 -11.24 23.55 19.71
N GLU A 34 -12.49 24.01 19.69
CA GLU A 34 -13.40 23.95 18.54
C GLU A 34 -12.84 24.58 17.25
N HIS A 35 -11.86 25.50 17.37
CA HIS A 35 -11.21 26.17 16.23
C HIS A 35 -10.09 25.33 15.60
N ILE A 36 -9.62 24.25 16.27
CA ILE A 36 -8.55 23.41 15.77
C ILE A 36 -9.13 22.23 14.99
N ALA A 37 -8.87 22.17 13.70
CA ALA A 37 -9.25 21.04 12.86
C ALA A 37 -8.31 19.85 13.09
N TRP A 38 -8.83 18.64 12.93
CA TRP A 38 -8.03 17.41 12.93
C TRP A 38 -8.25 16.62 11.66
N THR A 39 -7.17 16.08 11.10
CA THR A 39 -7.24 15.08 10.01
C THR A 39 -6.27 13.95 10.25
N PRO A 40 -6.63 12.72 9.85
CA PRO A 40 -5.68 11.62 9.84
C PRO A 40 -4.60 11.83 8.77
N CYS A 41 -3.40 11.33 9.05
CA CYS A 41 -2.28 11.39 8.11
C CYS A 41 -2.64 10.67 6.80
N LEU A 42 -2.59 11.38 5.69
CA LEU A 42 -2.93 10.86 4.37
C LEU A 42 -2.07 9.65 3.99
N ALA A 43 -0.75 9.75 4.11
CA ALA A 43 0.15 8.64 3.77
C ALA A 43 -0.13 7.39 4.61
N HIS A 44 -0.44 7.56 5.90
CA HIS A 44 -0.84 6.44 6.77
C HIS A 44 -2.17 5.83 6.32
N THR A 45 -3.16 6.66 6.00
CA THR A 45 -4.47 6.25 5.49
C THR A 45 -4.35 5.44 4.20
N VAL A 46 -3.55 5.92 3.25
CA VAL A 46 -3.30 5.20 1.98
C VAL A 46 -2.57 3.87 2.22
N ASN A 47 -1.63 3.84 3.15
CA ASN A 47 -0.97 2.57 3.52
C ASN A 47 -1.94 1.56 4.16
N LEU A 48 -2.92 2.02 4.94
CA LEU A 48 -3.99 1.16 5.47
C LEU A 48 -4.91 0.65 4.35
N MET A 49 -5.22 1.49 3.35
CA MET A 49 -5.98 1.10 2.15
C MET A 49 -5.27 -0.04 1.39
N LEU A 50 -3.97 0.09 1.14
CA LEU A 50 -3.16 -0.97 0.55
C LEU A 50 -3.21 -2.27 1.36
N LYS A 51 -3.18 -2.16 2.69
CA LYS A 51 -3.26 -3.31 3.60
C LYS A 51 -4.62 -4.01 3.53
N ASP A 52 -5.71 -3.26 3.42
CA ASP A 52 -7.05 -3.84 3.33
C ASP A 52 -7.25 -4.55 1.99
N ILE A 53 -6.79 -3.97 0.89
CA ILE A 53 -6.80 -4.62 -0.44
C ILE A 53 -5.95 -5.90 -0.42
N ALA A 54 -4.78 -5.86 0.20
CA ALA A 54 -3.90 -7.03 0.31
C ALA A 54 -4.50 -8.21 1.10
N ARG A 55 -5.49 -7.94 1.96
CA ARG A 55 -6.18 -8.97 2.74
C ARG A 55 -7.31 -9.66 1.99
N ARG A 56 -7.64 -9.18 0.80
CA ARG A 56 -8.70 -9.78 0.00
C ARG A 56 -8.37 -11.24 -0.33
N PRO A 57 -9.37 -12.13 -0.37
CA PRO A 57 -9.14 -13.57 -0.58
C PRO A 57 -8.32 -13.87 -1.83
N GLU A 58 -8.59 -13.17 -2.93
CA GLU A 58 -7.91 -13.35 -4.21
C GLU A 58 -6.42 -12.99 -4.17
N HIS A 59 -6.01 -12.13 -3.23
CA HIS A 59 -4.60 -11.73 -3.05
C HIS A 59 -3.88 -12.56 -1.98
N GLY A 60 -4.63 -13.04 -0.99
CA GLY A 60 -4.07 -13.57 0.25
C GLY A 60 -3.11 -14.74 0.06
N VAL A 61 -3.40 -15.62 -0.89
CA VAL A 61 -2.56 -16.80 -1.18
C VAL A 61 -1.21 -16.36 -1.75
N ILE A 62 -1.22 -15.57 -2.82
CA ILE A 62 0.01 -15.10 -3.49
C ILE A 62 0.85 -14.24 -2.57
N ILE A 63 0.23 -13.35 -1.78
CA ILE A 63 0.94 -12.50 -0.81
C ILE A 63 1.64 -13.33 0.26
N LYS A 64 1.00 -14.39 0.79
CA LYS A 64 1.64 -15.32 1.75
C LYS A 64 2.82 -16.05 1.11
N GLN A 65 2.67 -16.50 -0.13
CA GLN A 65 3.73 -17.15 -0.89
C GLN A 65 4.91 -16.21 -1.16
N CYS A 66 4.64 -14.99 -1.61
CA CYS A 66 5.66 -13.96 -1.80
C CYS A 66 6.41 -13.62 -0.51
N LYS A 67 5.71 -13.54 0.62
CA LYS A 67 6.34 -13.34 1.94
C LYS A 67 7.27 -14.52 2.30
N ARG A 68 6.83 -15.77 2.07
CA ARG A 68 7.64 -16.98 2.28
C ARG A 68 8.91 -16.94 1.44
N ILE A 69 8.77 -16.67 0.16
CA ILE A 69 9.89 -16.53 -0.79
C ILE A 69 10.86 -15.43 -0.36
N SER A 70 10.35 -14.23 -0.03
CA SER A 70 11.18 -13.13 0.43
C SER A 70 11.98 -13.49 1.68
N ASN A 71 11.35 -14.11 2.66
CA ASN A 71 12.02 -14.51 3.88
C ASN A 71 13.12 -15.55 3.60
N TRP A 72 12.84 -16.56 2.79
CA TRP A 72 13.81 -17.56 2.42
C TRP A 72 15.03 -16.95 1.70
N LEU A 73 14.80 -16.11 0.70
CA LEU A 73 15.86 -15.45 -0.08
C LEU A 73 16.75 -14.53 0.77
N HIS A 74 16.19 -13.86 1.79
CA HIS A 74 16.92 -12.88 2.57
C HIS A 74 17.51 -13.41 3.88
N ASN A 75 16.98 -14.53 4.41
CA ASN A 75 17.47 -15.05 5.69
C ASN A 75 18.74 -15.92 5.55
N HIS A 76 19.17 -16.20 4.33
CA HIS A 76 20.34 -17.01 4.05
C HIS A 76 21.36 -16.24 3.22
N GLY A 77 22.44 -15.75 3.85
CA GLY A 77 23.42 -14.87 3.21
C GLY A 77 24.02 -15.42 1.90
N GLN A 78 24.41 -16.72 1.86
CA GLN A 78 24.93 -17.34 0.65
C GLN A 78 23.87 -17.41 -0.46
N LEU A 79 22.62 -17.79 -0.13
CA LEU A 79 21.52 -17.82 -1.08
C LEU A 79 21.21 -16.43 -1.62
N ASN A 80 21.19 -15.43 -0.74
CA ASN A 80 20.99 -14.02 -1.11
C ASN A 80 22.07 -13.54 -2.09
N THR A 81 23.33 -13.89 -1.85
CA THR A 81 24.43 -13.55 -2.77
C THR A 81 24.27 -14.24 -4.13
N MET A 82 23.94 -15.54 -4.16
CA MET A 82 23.66 -16.26 -5.41
C MET A 82 22.52 -15.61 -6.18
N MET A 83 21.40 -15.33 -5.49
CA MET A 83 20.25 -14.64 -6.09
C MET A 83 20.66 -13.29 -6.69
N ARG A 84 21.35 -12.43 -5.92
CA ARG A 84 21.77 -11.10 -6.39
C ARG A 84 22.62 -11.15 -7.65
N ASN A 85 23.54 -12.09 -7.71
CA ASN A 85 24.38 -12.32 -8.89
C ASN A 85 23.53 -12.72 -10.09
N ALA A 86 22.61 -13.65 -9.91
CA ALA A 86 21.75 -14.17 -10.97
C ALA A 86 20.76 -13.13 -11.51
N ILE A 87 20.09 -12.39 -10.62
CA ILE A 87 19.08 -11.40 -11.04
C ILE A 87 19.65 -10.01 -11.37
N GLY A 88 20.96 -9.81 -11.18
CA GLY A 88 21.66 -8.56 -11.48
C GLY A 88 21.31 -7.45 -10.52
N GLY A 89 21.39 -7.68 -9.22
CA GLY A 89 21.24 -6.67 -8.17
C GLY A 89 20.27 -7.06 -7.05
N GLU A 90 19.92 -6.08 -6.23
CA GLU A 90 19.12 -6.28 -5.03
C GLU A 90 17.65 -6.60 -5.31
N LEU A 91 17.06 -7.33 -4.38
CA LEU A 91 15.61 -7.50 -4.24
C LEU A 91 15.15 -6.81 -2.96
N VAL A 92 14.07 -6.04 -3.05
CA VAL A 92 13.47 -5.38 -1.88
C VAL A 92 13.02 -6.45 -0.87
N LYS A 93 13.38 -6.28 0.41
CA LYS A 93 12.95 -7.20 1.47
C LYS A 93 11.50 -6.93 1.86
N TRP A 94 10.72 -7.99 2.10
CA TRP A 94 9.37 -7.89 2.64
C TRP A 94 9.35 -7.18 3.99
N ASN A 95 8.40 -6.25 4.20
CA ASN A 95 8.22 -5.50 5.43
C ASN A 95 6.90 -5.85 6.10
N ALA A 96 6.91 -6.08 7.41
CA ALA A 96 5.70 -6.47 8.16
C ALA A 96 4.73 -5.29 8.38
N THR A 97 5.21 -4.06 8.41
CA THR A 97 4.45 -2.88 8.83
C THR A 97 4.04 -1.93 7.70
N ARG A 98 4.86 -1.85 6.63
CA ARG A 98 4.64 -0.91 5.52
C ARG A 98 4.29 -1.67 4.24
N PHE A 99 3.01 -1.69 3.87
CA PHE A 99 2.59 -2.40 2.66
C PHE A 99 3.13 -1.77 1.37
N GLY A 100 3.39 -0.47 1.35
CA GLY A 100 4.05 0.17 0.22
C GLY A 100 5.42 -0.46 -0.12
N THR A 101 6.21 -0.86 0.90
CA THR A 101 7.45 -1.62 0.69
C THR A 101 7.18 -3.02 0.13
N ASN A 102 6.08 -3.65 0.54
CA ASN A 102 5.70 -4.97 0.02
C ASN A 102 5.28 -4.89 -1.46
N TYR A 103 4.60 -3.81 -1.85
CA TYR A 103 4.33 -3.56 -3.28
C TYR A 103 5.65 -3.45 -4.08
N MET A 104 6.64 -2.73 -3.58
CA MET A 104 7.96 -2.64 -4.22
C MET A 104 8.62 -4.02 -4.36
N PHE A 105 8.48 -4.90 -3.37
CA PHE A 105 8.94 -6.29 -3.48
C PHE A 105 8.21 -7.04 -4.59
N LEU A 106 6.86 -7.00 -4.62
CA LEU A 106 6.06 -7.67 -5.65
C LEU A 106 6.43 -7.18 -7.06
N GLU A 107 6.55 -5.88 -7.24
CA GLU A 107 6.97 -5.26 -8.51
C GLU A 107 8.40 -5.65 -8.89
N SER A 108 9.33 -5.64 -7.94
CA SER A 108 10.73 -5.99 -8.16
C SER A 108 10.90 -7.45 -8.58
N ILE A 109 10.17 -8.38 -7.94
CA ILE A 109 10.23 -9.81 -8.30
C ILE A 109 9.61 -10.04 -9.69
N TYR A 110 8.48 -9.41 -9.99
CA TYR A 110 7.83 -9.54 -11.30
C TYR A 110 8.69 -8.99 -12.45
N ARG A 111 9.30 -7.83 -12.26
CA ARG A 111 10.20 -7.23 -13.27
C ARG A 111 11.42 -8.10 -13.58
N LYS A 112 11.84 -8.93 -12.64
CA LYS A 112 12.99 -9.81 -12.77
C LYS A 112 12.59 -11.28 -13.02
N ARG A 113 11.33 -11.55 -13.39
CA ARG A 113 10.79 -12.91 -13.53
C ARG A 113 11.63 -13.81 -14.42
N ASP A 114 12.04 -13.33 -15.59
CA ASP A 114 12.78 -14.15 -16.53
C ASP A 114 14.16 -14.56 -15.97
N ARG A 115 14.82 -13.67 -15.24
CA ARG A 115 16.08 -13.96 -14.55
C ARG A 115 15.89 -14.94 -13.40
N PHE A 116 14.79 -14.83 -12.65
CA PHE A 116 14.44 -15.79 -11.60
C PHE A 116 14.17 -17.19 -12.19
N MET A 117 13.41 -17.27 -13.27
CA MET A 117 13.14 -18.53 -13.96
C MET A 117 14.45 -19.17 -14.48
N GLN A 118 15.30 -18.38 -15.14
CA GLN A 118 16.61 -18.84 -15.60
C GLN A 118 17.51 -19.30 -14.46
N TRP A 119 17.56 -18.53 -13.36
CA TRP A 119 18.36 -18.90 -12.20
C TRP A 119 17.89 -20.20 -11.58
N MET A 120 16.59 -20.37 -11.35
CA MET A 120 16.03 -21.60 -10.79
C MET A 120 16.29 -22.83 -11.66
N ALA A 121 16.38 -22.66 -12.99
CA ALA A 121 16.73 -23.73 -13.95
C ALA A 121 18.24 -23.92 -14.11
N SER A 122 19.08 -23.05 -13.57
CA SER A 122 20.53 -23.11 -13.75
C SER A 122 21.18 -24.31 -13.02
N THR A 123 22.25 -24.80 -13.57
CA THR A 123 23.08 -25.86 -12.95
C THR A 123 23.60 -25.43 -11.58
N GLU A 124 23.97 -24.14 -11.43
CA GLU A 124 24.43 -23.57 -10.16
C GLU A 124 23.36 -23.71 -9.06
N PHE A 125 22.11 -23.33 -9.31
CA PHE A 125 21.03 -23.47 -8.33
C PHE A 125 20.68 -24.94 -8.09
N GLN A 126 20.51 -25.73 -9.14
CA GLN A 126 20.08 -27.14 -9.06
C GLN A 126 21.05 -28.02 -8.26
N HIS A 127 22.37 -27.75 -8.34
CA HIS A 127 23.38 -28.46 -7.53
C HIS A 127 23.63 -27.81 -6.16
N SER A 128 22.98 -26.72 -5.84
CA SER A 128 23.11 -26.07 -4.54
C SER A 128 22.35 -26.83 -3.45
N LYS A 129 22.81 -26.72 -2.21
CA LYS A 129 22.08 -27.25 -1.05
C LYS A 129 20.66 -26.69 -0.92
N TRP A 130 20.38 -25.54 -1.54
CA TRP A 130 19.13 -24.85 -1.45
C TRP A 130 18.02 -25.45 -2.33
N ALA A 131 18.37 -26.05 -3.46
CA ALA A 131 17.43 -26.66 -4.39
C ALA A 131 16.56 -27.75 -3.73
N ASN A 132 17.17 -28.53 -2.82
CA ASN A 132 16.52 -29.64 -2.14
C ASN A 132 15.82 -29.25 -0.81
N THR A 133 15.86 -27.99 -0.40
CA THR A 133 15.10 -27.53 0.77
C THR A 133 13.61 -27.44 0.43
N GLU A 134 12.75 -27.47 1.45
CA GLU A 134 11.30 -27.30 1.25
C GLU A 134 10.99 -25.97 0.58
N ASP A 135 11.59 -24.86 1.07
CA ASP A 135 11.41 -23.53 0.50
C ASP A 135 12.01 -23.39 -0.90
N GLY A 136 13.11 -24.10 -1.18
CA GLY A 136 13.72 -24.14 -2.52
C GLY A 136 12.79 -24.79 -3.53
N ARG A 137 12.27 -25.99 -3.22
CA ARG A 137 11.28 -26.68 -4.07
C ARG A 137 10.02 -25.87 -4.25
N PHE A 138 9.51 -25.27 -3.16
CA PHE A 138 8.34 -24.40 -3.20
C PHE A 138 8.57 -23.19 -4.13
N THR A 139 9.70 -22.50 -3.98
CA THR A 139 10.02 -21.31 -4.79
C THR A 139 10.21 -21.69 -6.27
N HIS A 140 10.91 -22.81 -6.53
CA HIS A 140 11.08 -23.34 -7.88
C HIS A 140 9.72 -23.63 -8.54
N ALA A 141 8.82 -24.33 -7.85
CA ALA A 141 7.49 -24.64 -8.35
C ALA A 141 6.66 -23.37 -8.61
N SER A 142 6.74 -22.38 -7.70
CA SER A 142 6.05 -21.10 -7.86
C SER A 142 6.55 -20.36 -9.11
N PHE A 143 7.87 -20.28 -9.32
CA PHE A 143 8.44 -19.55 -10.45
C PHE A 143 8.30 -20.29 -11.78
N ALA A 144 8.09 -21.60 -11.77
CA ALA A 144 7.80 -22.38 -12.96
C ALA A 144 6.31 -22.24 -13.41
N SER A 145 5.43 -21.77 -12.55
CA SER A 145 4.00 -21.62 -12.87
C SER A 145 3.69 -20.26 -13.49
N MET A 146 3.16 -20.26 -14.71
CA MET A 146 2.66 -19.05 -15.37
C MET A 146 1.46 -18.48 -14.63
N GLU A 147 0.57 -19.32 -14.12
CA GLU A 147 -0.61 -18.92 -13.34
C GLU A 147 -0.20 -18.15 -12.07
N TRP A 148 0.92 -18.53 -11.46
CA TRP A 148 1.46 -17.81 -10.31
C TRP A 148 1.94 -16.40 -10.70
N TRP A 149 2.61 -16.26 -11.84
CA TRP A 149 3.05 -14.96 -12.36
C TRP A 149 1.87 -14.08 -12.78
N ASP A 150 0.84 -14.65 -13.38
CA ASP A 150 -0.39 -13.94 -13.76
C ASP A 150 -1.14 -13.45 -12.53
N ALA A 151 -1.27 -14.27 -11.50
CA ALA A 151 -1.88 -13.89 -10.24
C ALA A 151 -1.06 -12.78 -9.52
N LEU A 152 0.28 -12.86 -9.55
CA LEU A 152 1.15 -11.80 -9.04
C LEU A 152 0.97 -10.49 -9.82
N LYS A 153 0.91 -10.57 -11.16
CA LYS A 153 0.67 -9.42 -12.04
C LYS A 153 -0.67 -8.75 -11.74
N TYR A 154 -1.72 -9.54 -11.58
CA TYR A 154 -3.05 -9.05 -11.21
C TYR A 154 -3.01 -8.23 -9.91
N ILE A 155 -2.30 -8.70 -8.87
CA ILE A 155 -2.14 -7.96 -7.62
C ILE A 155 -1.40 -6.65 -7.86
N ILE A 156 -0.31 -6.68 -8.61
CA ILE A 156 0.48 -5.47 -8.92
C ILE A 156 -0.40 -4.43 -9.63
N ASP A 157 -1.14 -4.82 -10.64
CA ASP A 157 -1.95 -3.90 -11.45
C ASP A 157 -3.11 -3.30 -10.65
N THR A 158 -3.77 -4.09 -9.79
CA THR A 158 -4.86 -3.60 -8.95
C THR A 158 -4.39 -2.68 -7.83
N VAL A 159 -3.17 -2.88 -7.33
CA VAL A 159 -2.59 -2.10 -6.24
C VAL A 159 -1.86 -0.83 -6.74
N GLN A 160 -1.37 -0.86 -7.99
CA GLN A 160 -0.55 0.22 -8.56
C GLN A 160 -1.15 1.62 -8.44
N PRO A 161 -2.44 1.87 -8.73
CA PRO A 161 -3.02 3.21 -8.62
C PRO A 161 -2.92 3.77 -7.20
N ILE A 162 -3.16 2.91 -6.21
CA ILE A 162 -3.12 3.28 -4.79
C ILE A 162 -1.67 3.47 -4.32
N TYR A 163 -0.75 2.66 -4.81
CA TYR A 163 0.68 2.84 -4.52
C TYR A 163 1.23 4.15 -5.11
N LYS A 164 0.84 4.52 -6.33
CA LYS A 164 1.17 5.84 -6.90
C LYS A 164 0.67 6.97 -5.99
N PHE A 165 -0.54 6.84 -5.47
CA PHE A 165 -1.10 7.80 -4.53
C PHE A 165 -0.35 7.84 -3.20
N LEU A 166 0.09 6.70 -2.68
CA LEU A 166 0.96 6.67 -1.50
C LEU A 166 2.26 7.46 -1.75
N ARG A 167 2.90 7.25 -2.89
CA ARG A 167 4.13 7.97 -3.26
C ARG A 167 3.89 9.48 -3.41
N PHE A 168 2.73 9.86 -3.95
CA PHE A 168 2.31 11.24 -4.05
C PHE A 168 2.08 11.86 -2.65
N ALA A 169 1.41 11.16 -1.74
CA ALA A 169 1.15 11.62 -0.39
C ALA A 169 2.41 11.74 0.50
N ASP A 170 3.46 10.97 0.18
CA ASP A 170 4.69 10.85 0.98
C ASP A 170 5.87 11.65 0.43
N GLN A 171 5.65 12.53 -0.57
CA GLN A 171 6.72 13.41 -1.07
C GLN A 171 7.08 14.51 -0.07
N ASP A 172 8.28 15.09 -0.25
CA ASP A 172 8.78 16.18 0.61
C ASP A 172 7.85 17.40 0.55
N LYS A 173 7.44 17.81 -0.66
CA LYS A 173 6.41 18.83 -0.85
C LYS A 173 5.04 18.17 -0.70
N LYS A 174 4.40 18.42 0.45
CA LYS A 174 3.08 17.83 0.72
C LYS A 174 2.02 18.38 -0.23
N PRO A 175 1.14 17.51 -0.76
CA PRO A 175 0.08 17.91 -1.66
C PRO A 175 -0.95 18.78 -0.94
N ASN A 176 -1.54 19.73 -1.66
CA ASN A 176 -2.71 20.46 -1.18
C ASN A 176 -3.98 19.63 -1.33
N ILE A 177 -5.07 20.07 -0.71
CA ILE A 177 -6.33 19.31 -0.67
C ILE A 177 -6.94 19.10 -2.07
N CYS A 178 -6.79 20.05 -2.99
CA CYS A 178 -7.30 19.93 -4.35
C CYS A 178 -6.56 18.83 -5.11
N GLU A 179 -5.23 18.76 -4.96
CA GLU A 179 -4.39 17.71 -5.55
C GLU A 179 -4.75 16.33 -4.98
N VAL A 180 -5.07 16.25 -3.68
CA VAL A 180 -5.53 15.00 -3.03
C VAL A 180 -6.87 14.55 -3.63
N VAL A 181 -7.82 15.47 -3.82
CA VAL A 181 -9.12 15.17 -4.45
C VAL A 181 -8.94 14.68 -5.89
N MET A 182 -8.08 15.34 -6.67
CA MET A 182 -7.78 14.92 -8.04
C MET A 182 -7.14 13.52 -8.08
N ALA A 183 -6.17 13.27 -7.22
CA ALA A 183 -5.52 11.97 -7.13
C ALA A 183 -6.50 10.86 -6.72
N TYR A 184 -7.43 11.15 -5.81
CA TYR A 184 -8.52 10.23 -5.46
C TYR A 184 -9.41 9.87 -6.65
N GLN A 185 -9.81 10.85 -7.47
CA GLN A 185 -10.59 10.59 -8.68
C GLN A 185 -9.78 9.77 -9.69
N THR A 186 -8.49 10.04 -9.83
CA THR A 186 -7.58 9.30 -10.71
C THR A 186 -7.52 7.83 -10.31
N ILE A 187 -7.40 7.50 -9.01
CA ILE A 187 -7.44 6.10 -8.54
C ILE A 187 -8.73 5.40 -8.99
N LYS A 188 -9.87 6.06 -8.77
CA LYS A 188 -11.18 5.48 -9.14
C LYS A 188 -11.30 5.26 -10.65
N GLN A 189 -10.74 6.17 -11.44
CA GLN A 189 -10.73 6.05 -12.89
C GLN A 189 -9.79 4.92 -13.37
N GLU A 190 -8.56 4.82 -12.82
CA GLU A 190 -7.64 3.73 -13.13
C GLU A 190 -8.23 2.37 -12.75
N LEU A 191 -8.88 2.24 -11.58
CA LEU A 191 -9.57 1.02 -11.17
C LEU A 191 -10.74 0.67 -12.09
N ARG A 192 -11.56 1.66 -12.50
CA ARG A 192 -12.64 1.44 -13.49
C ARG A 192 -12.08 0.94 -14.82
N SER A 193 -11.01 1.55 -15.29
CA SER A 193 -10.34 1.14 -16.52
C SER A 193 -9.79 -0.29 -16.44
N PHE A 194 -9.22 -0.65 -15.31
CA PHE A 194 -8.65 -1.99 -15.09
C PHE A 194 -9.74 -3.08 -15.01
N PHE A 195 -10.78 -2.86 -14.21
CA PHE A 195 -11.84 -3.87 -14.01
C PHE A 195 -12.85 -3.93 -15.15
N GLY A 196 -12.97 -2.87 -15.94
CA GLY A 196 -13.88 -2.83 -17.09
C GLY A 196 -15.33 -3.20 -16.73
N THR A 197 -15.81 -4.31 -17.26
CA THR A 197 -17.18 -4.82 -17.03
C THR A 197 -17.36 -5.59 -15.71
N ASN A 198 -16.29 -5.87 -14.96
CA ASN A 198 -16.38 -6.56 -13.67
C ASN A 198 -16.81 -5.59 -12.55
N VAL A 199 -18.09 -5.19 -12.61
CA VAL A 199 -18.67 -4.18 -11.71
C VAL A 199 -18.68 -4.63 -10.26
N SER A 200 -18.85 -5.93 -9.99
CA SER A 200 -18.90 -6.46 -8.62
C SER A 200 -17.56 -6.25 -7.90
N THR A 201 -16.46 -6.71 -8.50
CA THR A 201 -15.12 -6.55 -7.93
C THR A 201 -14.72 -5.08 -7.85
N LEU A 202 -15.01 -4.29 -8.90
CA LEU A 202 -14.77 -2.85 -8.89
C LEU A 202 -15.42 -2.16 -7.69
N LYS A 203 -16.69 -2.46 -7.40
CA LYS A 203 -17.41 -1.90 -6.25
C LYS A 203 -16.67 -2.11 -4.94
N GLU A 204 -16.16 -3.30 -4.71
CA GLU A 204 -15.47 -3.64 -3.48
C GLU A 204 -14.14 -2.86 -3.32
N TYR A 205 -13.39 -2.67 -4.42
CA TYR A 205 -12.17 -1.84 -4.38
C TYR A 205 -12.49 -0.36 -4.16
N ILE A 206 -13.51 0.16 -4.85
CA ILE A 206 -13.97 1.54 -4.68
C ILE A 206 -14.44 1.76 -3.24
N GLN A 207 -15.16 0.80 -2.65
CA GLN A 207 -15.62 0.89 -1.27
C GLN A 207 -14.44 1.05 -0.29
N VAL A 208 -13.37 0.25 -0.43
CA VAL A 208 -12.17 0.38 0.40
C VAL A 208 -11.55 1.78 0.26
N VAL A 209 -11.49 2.30 -0.97
CA VAL A 209 -10.94 3.64 -1.24
C VAL A 209 -11.82 4.73 -0.60
N ASP A 210 -13.14 4.64 -0.76
CA ASP A 210 -14.11 5.63 -0.27
C ASP A 210 -14.16 5.66 1.26
N GLU A 211 -14.21 4.49 1.91
CA GLU A 211 -14.23 4.38 3.37
C GLU A 211 -12.97 4.97 4.01
N ARG A 212 -11.80 4.69 3.43
CA ARG A 212 -10.54 5.18 3.98
C ARG A 212 -10.31 6.67 3.76
N LEU A 213 -10.64 7.19 2.59
CA LEU A 213 -10.49 8.62 2.30
C LEU A 213 -11.64 9.47 2.85
N GLY A 214 -12.82 8.88 3.06
CA GLY A 214 -13.90 9.54 3.76
C GLY A 214 -13.47 10.13 5.11
N ASP A 215 -12.72 9.37 5.90
CA ASP A 215 -12.16 9.84 7.17
C ASP A 215 -11.23 11.07 7.00
N VAL A 216 -10.44 11.12 5.93
CA VAL A 216 -9.53 12.25 5.64
C VAL A 216 -10.33 13.51 5.29
N PHE A 217 -11.37 13.34 4.48
CA PHE A 217 -12.17 14.47 4.02
C PHE A 217 -13.17 14.97 5.08
N ILE A 218 -13.72 14.10 5.93
CA ILE A 218 -14.60 14.48 7.03
C ILE A 218 -13.81 15.25 8.10
N GLY A 219 -12.57 14.88 8.36
CA GLY A 219 -11.69 15.58 9.31
C GLY A 219 -11.28 16.99 8.86
N THR A 220 -11.49 17.36 7.60
CA THR A 220 -11.31 18.75 7.11
C THR A 220 -12.49 19.67 7.42
N TYR A 221 -13.43 19.26 8.27
CA TYR A 221 -14.46 20.16 8.78
C TYR A 221 -13.82 21.25 9.68
N VAL A 222 -13.69 22.42 9.14
CA VAL A 222 -13.47 23.64 9.90
C VAL A 222 -14.83 24.06 10.47
N GLY A 223 -14.95 24.08 11.78
CA GLY A 223 -16.03 24.57 12.64
C GLY A 223 -17.41 24.97 12.08
N PRO A 224 -18.40 25.19 12.91
CA PRO A 224 -19.77 25.47 12.45
C PRO A 224 -19.81 26.69 11.54
N GLY A 225 -20.12 26.49 10.26
CA GLY A 225 -20.36 27.53 9.26
C GLY A 225 -19.45 27.55 8.02
N LYS A 226 -18.42 26.69 7.92
CA LYS A 226 -17.55 26.67 6.72
C LYS A 226 -17.51 25.29 6.07
N HIS A 227 -18.51 25.02 5.26
CA HIS A 227 -18.55 23.85 4.38
C HIS A 227 -17.66 24.06 3.15
N VAL A 228 -16.39 23.67 3.20
CA VAL A 228 -15.52 23.78 2.02
C VAL A 228 -15.54 22.53 1.13
N CYS A 229 -16.04 21.40 1.59
CA CYS A 229 -15.89 20.15 0.83
C CYS A 229 -17.14 19.28 0.61
N SER A 230 -18.29 19.54 1.26
CA SER A 230 -19.48 18.70 1.03
C SER A 230 -20.08 18.83 -0.37
N SER A 231 -19.82 19.94 -1.04
CA SER A 231 -20.29 20.20 -2.42
C SER A 231 -19.45 19.51 -3.49
N ILE A 232 -18.19 19.16 -3.22
CA ILE A 232 -17.31 18.50 -4.20
C ILE A 232 -17.64 17.01 -4.31
N PHE A 233 -18.15 16.39 -3.26
CA PHE A 233 -18.49 14.96 -3.24
C PHE A 233 -19.87 14.60 -3.82
N LYS A 234 -20.76 15.58 -4.03
CA LYS A 234 -22.09 15.35 -4.60
C LYS A 234 -22.17 15.43 -6.12
N LEU A 235 -21.07 15.71 -6.80
CA LEU A 235 -21.08 16.03 -8.22
C LEU A 235 -20.63 14.91 -9.16
N TYR A 236 -20.52 13.64 -8.70
CA TYR A 236 -20.38 12.53 -9.68
C TYR A 236 -20.76 11.18 -9.06
#